data_6ffb8f251acc89bbf06f39820432a25a
#
_entry.id   6ffb8f251acc89bbf06f39820432a25a
#
_cell.length_a   1.000
_cell.length_b   1.000
_cell.length_c   1.000
_cell.angle_alpha   90.00
_cell.angle_beta   90.00
_cell.angle_gamma   90.00
#
_symmetry.space_group_name_H-M   'P 1'
#
loop_
_entity.id
_entity.type
_entity.pdbx_description
1 polymer ?
#
loop_
_entity_poly.entity_id
_entity_poly.type
_entity_poly.pdbx_seq_one_letter_code
_entity_poly.pdbx_strand_id
1 'polypeptide(L)'
;MLSVVIATHDSERALLPTLAALVSGAAAGIVREVIVADAGSRDATTAIADGAGCRVLVSAQGCGARLKKAAEAARAPWLLFLRPGVVLDATWVDETRRFVEEAELRGCAGTHAAVFRASTFRPALLEALALLGATLGAKPDASEGLVIAKARYAALGGHRDVEEPERDLRLRLRRRHLVLLHTVAIVAGSGKLLD
;
A
#
# COMPACT_ATOMS: atom_id res chain seq x y z
N MET A 1 11.25 1.64 -11.28
CA MET A 1 10.52 0.35 -11.23
C MET A 1 10.21 -0.02 -9.79
N LEU A 2 9.02 -0.57 -9.54
CA LEU A 2 8.48 -0.90 -8.22
C LEU A 2 8.35 -2.43 -8.03
N SER A 3 8.60 -2.91 -6.81
CA SER A 3 8.04 -4.16 -6.30
C SER A 3 6.87 -3.81 -5.39
N VAL A 4 5.69 -4.32 -5.70
CA VAL A 4 4.49 -4.14 -4.85
C VAL A 4 4.46 -5.22 -3.80
N VAL A 5 4.20 -4.86 -2.54
CA VAL A 5 4.12 -5.78 -1.40
C VAL A 5 2.74 -5.66 -0.77
N ILE A 6 2.04 -6.79 -0.66
CA ILE A 6 0.68 -6.86 -0.11
C ILE A 6 0.67 -7.94 0.98
N ALA A 7 0.37 -7.56 2.22
CA ALA A 7 0.16 -8.54 3.29
C ALA A 7 -1.29 -9.02 3.26
N THR A 8 -1.48 -10.35 3.30
CA THR A 8 -2.81 -10.97 3.21
C THR A 8 -3.07 -11.95 4.35
N HIS A 9 -4.35 -12.11 4.68
CA HIS A 9 -4.89 -13.17 5.52
C HIS A 9 -6.39 -13.28 5.22
N ASP A 10 -6.83 -14.42 4.65
CA ASP A 10 -8.21 -14.67 4.24
C ASP A 10 -8.84 -13.46 3.51
N SER A 11 -8.17 -13.04 2.42
CA SER A 11 -8.43 -11.76 1.75
C SER A 11 -8.90 -11.93 0.30
N GLU A 12 -9.46 -13.07 -0.10
CA GLU A 12 -9.81 -13.41 -1.49
C GLU A 12 -10.62 -12.31 -2.19
N ARG A 13 -11.67 -11.79 -1.52
CA ARG A 13 -12.56 -10.76 -2.08
C ARG A 13 -11.88 -9.40 -2.19
N ALA A 14 -11.04 -9.07 -1.23
CA ALA A 14 -10.36 -7.78 -1.18
C ALA A 14 -9.13 -7.72 -2.08
N LEU A 15 -8.44 -8.85 -2.29
CA LEU A 15 -7.22 -8.91 -3.07
C LEU A 15 -7.48 -8.67 -4.57
N LEU A 16 -8.55 -9.23 -5.12
CA LEU A 16 -8.85 -9.18 -6.54
C LEU A 16 -8.94 -7.74 -7.10
N PRO A 17 -9.73 -6.80 -6.52
CA PRO A 17 -9.78 -5.43 -7.02
C PRO A 17 -8.44 -4.69 -6.87
N THR A 18 -7.65 -5.00 -5.85
CA THR A 18 -6.31 -4.43 -5.69
C THR A 18 -5.37 -4.88 -6.80
N LEU A 19 -5.37 -6.18 -7.12
CA LEU A 19 -4.56 -6.70 -8.23
C LEU A 19 -5.01 -6.15 -9.58
N ALA A 20 -6.32 -6.02 -9.80
CA ALA A 20 -6.87 -5.43 -11.03
C ALA A 20 -6.39 -3.98 -11.24
N ALA A 21 -6.33 -3.17 -10.18
CA ALA A 21 -5.82 -1.80 -10.26
C ALA A 21 -4.31 -1.73 -10.61
N LEU A 22 -3.54 -2.78 -10.28
CA LEU A 22 -2.11 -2.85 -10.58
C LEU A 22 -1.78 -3.25 -12.02
N VAL A 23 -2.76 -3.77 -12.78
CA VAL A 23 -2.56 -4.19 -14.18
C VAL A 23 -2.04 -3.04 -15.06
N SER A 24 -2.58 -1.83 -14.88
CA SER A 24 -2.11 -0.63 -15.60
C SER A 24 -0.62 -0.35 -15.33
N GLY A 25 -0.16 -0.53 -14.12
CA GLY A 25 1.24 -0.35 -13.74
C GLY A 25 2.16 -1.43 -14.29
N ALA A 26 1.67 -2.67 -14.38
CA ALA A 26 2.40 -3.76 -15.02
C ALA A 26 2.52 -3.52 -16.53
N ALA A 27 1.42 -3.16 -17.20
CA ALA A 27 1.39 -2.82 -18.63
C ALA A 27 2.29 -1.62 -18.96
N ALA A 28 2.35 -0.61 -18.10
CA ALA A 28 3.21 0.57 -18.24
C ALA A 28 4.68 0.30 -17.86
N GLY A 29 5.02 -0.92 -17.41
CA GLY A 29 6.37 -1.31 -17.02
C GLY A 29 6.90 -0.66 -15.74
N ILE A 30 6.06 0.02 -14.97
CA ILE A 30 6.46 0.59 -13.68
C ILE A 30 6.48 -0.47 -12.57
N VAL A 31 5.54 -1.42 -12.58
CA VAL A 31 5.51 -2.58 -11.67
C VAL A 31 6.34 -3.70 -12.25
N ARG A 32 7.38 -4.11 -11.52
CA ARG A 32 8.25 -5.23 -11.87
C ARG A 32 7.71 -6.57 -11.38
N GLU A 33 7.14 -6.57 -10.21
CA GLU A 33 6.59 -7.76 -9.54
C GLU A 33 5.60 -7.36 -8.46
N VAL A 34 4.71 -8.28 -8.14
CA VAL A 34 3.83 -8.20 -6.96
C VAL A 34 4.18 -9.36 -6.04
N ILE A 35 4.44 -9.06 -4.76
CA ILE A 35 4.75 -10.04 -3.73
C ILE A 35 3.61 -10.04 -2.72
N VAL A 36 2.95 -11.17 -2.58
CA VAL A 36 1.90 -11.39 -1.60
C VAL A 36 2.51 -12.09 -0.38
N ALA A 37 2.51 -11.39 0.76
CA ALA A 37 3.03 -11.87 2.04
C ALA A 37 1.89 -12.46 2.87
N ASP A 38 1.57 -13.72 2.64
CA ASP A 38 0.39 -14.39 3.17
C ASP A 38 0.60 -14.98 4.58
N ALA A 39 -0.43 -14.91 5.42
CA ALA A 39 -0.41 -15.43 6.80
C ALA A 39 -0.78 -16.93 6.91
N GLY A 40 -0.93 -17.63 5.80
CA GLY A 40 -1.48 -18.98 5.74
C GLY A 40 -3.00 -18.96 5.57
N SER A 41 -3.48 -18.19 4.60
CA SER A 41 -4.89 -18.08 4.23
C SER A 41 -5.50 -19.46 3.92
N ARG A 42 -6.76 -19.64 4.33
CA ARG A 42 -7.53 -20.87 4.11
C ARG A 42 -8.54 -20.74 2.97
N ASP A 43 -8.80 -19.52 2.54
CA ASP A 43 -9.64 -19.17 1.39
C ASP A 43 -8.86 -19.20 0.07
N ALA A 44 -9.43 -18.70 -1.02
CA ALA A 44 -8.78 -18.66 -2.33
C ALA A 44 -7.71 -17.58 -2.48
N THR A 45 -7.29 -16.85 -1.42
CA THR A 45 -6.31 -15.76 -1.49
C THR A 45 -5.03 -16.14 -2.22
N THR A 46 -4.41 -17.25 -1.83
CA THR A 46 -3.13 -17.68 -2.42
C THR A 46 -3.30 -18.15 -3.86
N ALA A 47 -4.42 -18.83 -4.18
CA ALA A 47 -4.73 -19.26 -5.54
C ALA A 47 -4.98 -18.08 -6.49
N ILE A 48 -5.67 -17.04 -6.01
CA ILE A 48 -5.89 -15.79 -6.77
C ILE A 48 -4.56 -15.07 -7.02
N ALA A 49 -3.70 -14.99 -6.01
CA ALA A 49 -2.39 -14.35 -6.14
C ALA A 49 -1.50 -15.07 -7.14
N ASP A 50 -1.43 -16.41 -7.06
CA ASP A 50 -0.64 -17.23 -7.98
C ASP A 50 -1.17 -17.15 -9.41
N GLY A 51 -2.50 -17.28 -9.58
CA GLY A 51 -3.16 -17.13 -10.89
C GLY A 51 -2.97 -15.75 -11.54
N ALA A 52 -2.77 -14.70 -10.74
CA ALA A 52 -2.42 -13.36 -11.20
C ALA A 52 -0.91 -13.17 -11.47
N GLY A 53 -0.08 -14.21 -11.31
CA GLY A 53 1.37 -14.13 -11.49
C GLY A 53 2.12 -13.44 -10.37
N CYS A 54 1.51 -13.33 -9.18
CA CYS A 54 2.19 -12.79 -8.01
C CYS A 54 3.15 -13.82 -7.41
N ARG A 55 4.21 -13.33 -6.78
CA ARG A 55 5.06 -14.17 -5.95
C ARG A 55 4.47 -14.29 -4.55
N VAL A 56 4.04 -15.48 -4.18
CA VAL A 56 3.44 -15.74 -2.86
C VAL A 56 4.51 -16.19 -1.86
N LEU A 57 4.56 -15.53 -0.70
CA LEU A 57 5.40 -15.89 0.44
C LEU A 57 4.52 -16.17 1.65
N VAL A 58 4.36 -17.45 1.98
CA VAL A 58 3.54 -17.87 3.13
C VAL A 58 4.39 -17.92 4.40
N SER A 59 3.89 -17.34 5.49
CA SER A 59 4.55 -17.36 6.79
C SER A 59 3.56 -17.08 7.91
N ALA A 60 3.63 -17.84 9.00
CA ALA A 60 2.82 -17.65 10.21
C ALA A 60 3.31 -16.48 11.10
N GLN A 61 4.38 -15.77 10.70
CA GLN A 61 4.88 -14.62 11.44
C GLN A 61 3.88 -13.46 11.45
N GLY A 62 4.06 -12.51 12.36
CA GLY A 62 3.25 -11.30 12.42
C GLY A 62 3.31 -10.46 11.13
N CYS A 63 2.35 -9.56 10.97
CA CYS A 63 2.19 -8.77 9.74
C CYS A 63 3.46 -7.98 9.39
N GLY A 64 4.07 -7.32 10.38
CA GLY A 64 5.30 -6.54 10.18
C GLY A 64 6.47 -7.38 9.72
N ALA A 65 6.67 -8.55 10.31
CA ALA A 65 7.74 -9.49 9.92
C ALA A 65 7.53 -10.01 8.48
N ARG A 66 6.29 -10.33 8.10
CA ARG A 66 5.95 -10.77 6.73
C ARG A 66 6.20 -9.67 5.70
N LEU A 67 5.77 -8.43 5.97
CA LEU A 67 6.03 -7.27 5.11
C LEU A 67 7.53 -7.02 4.95
N LYS A 68 8.28 -7.11 6.05
CA LYS A 68 9.75 -6.95 6.02
C LYS A 68 10.42 -8.01 5.16
N LYS A 69 10.09 -9.27 5.35
CA LYS A 69 10.63 -10.39 4.58
C LYS A 69 10.31 -10.27 3.08
N ALA A 70 9.09 -9.84 2.75
CA ALA A 70 8.68 -9.60 1.36
C ALA A 70 9.47 -8.44 0.74
N ALA A 71 9.66 -7.34 1.47
CA ALA A 71 10.46 -6.21 1.03
C ALA A 71 11.94 -6.55 0.82
N GLU A 72 12.52 -7.40 1.68
CA GLU A 72 13.88 -7.90 1.52
C GLU A 72 14.02 -8.75 0.24
N ALA A 73 13.01 -9.59 -0.06
CA ALA A 73 12.96 -10.43 -1.24
C ALA A 73 12.64 -9.66 -2.55
N ALA A 74 12.21 -8.41 -2.46
CA ALA A 74 11.86 -7.56 -3.60
C ALA A 74 13.09 -7.25 -4.47
N ARG A 75 12.88 -7.22 -5.80
CA ARG A 75 13.95 -7.03 -6.80
C ARG A 75 14.06 -5.61 -7.34
N ALA A 76 12.99 -4.79 -7.17
CA ALA A 76 13.01 -3.42 -7.64
C ALA A 76 13.67 -2.47 -6.61
N PRO A 77 14.23 -1.33 -7.04
CA PRO A 77 14.82 -0.34 -6.16
C PRO A 77 13.79 0.44 -5.34
N TRP A 78 12.52 0.41 -5.73
CA TRP A 78 11.43 1.04 -5.03
C TRP A 78 10.38 0.01 -4.59
N LEU A 79 9.76 0.27 -3.45
CA LEU A 79 8.71 -0.56 -2.86
C LEU A 79 7.40 0.22 -2.85
N LEU A 80 6.30 -0.47 -3.17
CA LEU A 80 4.94 0.02 -2.95
C LEU A 80 4.24 -0.95 -2.01
N PHE A 81 3.91 -0.50 -0.81
CA PHE A 81 3.10 -1.27 0.13
C PHE A 81 1.63 -0.91 -0.05
N LEU A 82 0.79 -1.91 -0.21
CA LEU A 82 -0.67 -1.79 -0.29
C LEU A 82 -1.35 -2.81 0.62
N ARG A 83 -2.56 -2.48 1.07
CA ARG A 83 -3.44 -3.43 1.75
C ARG A 83 -4.43 -4.04 0.75
N PRO A 84 -4.89 -5.29 0.97
CA PRO A 84 -6.03 -5.81 0.22
C PRO A 84 -7.24 -4.88 0.36
N GLY A 85 -7.97 -4.68 -0.73
CA GLY A 85 -9.12 -3.76 -0.80
C GLY A 85 -8.75 -2.32 -1.19
N VAL A 86 -7.48 -1.96 -1.28
CA VAL A 86 -7.06 -0.66 -1.80
C VAL A 86 -7.04 -0.69 -3.33
N VAL A 87 -7.83 0.20 -3.94
CA VAL A 87 -7.92 0.40 -5.38
C VAL A 87 -7.37 1.77 -5.72
N LEU A 88 -6.30 1.83 -6.48
CA LEU A 88 -5.70 3.07 -6.96
C LEU A 88 -6.44 3.54 -8.23
N ASP A 89 -6.72 4.84 -8.35
CA ASP A 89 -7.32 5.41 -9.56
C ASP A 89 -6.34 5.38 -10.74
N ALA A 90 -6.82 5.71 -11.96
CA ALA A 90 -6.03 5.59 -13.18
C ALA A 90 -4.76 6.47 -13.22
N THR A 91 -4.67 7.49 -12.38
CA THR A 91 -3.54 8.45 -12.37
C THR A 91 -2.32 7.96 -11.60
N TRP A 92 -2.46 6.87 -10.83
CA TRP A 92 -1.44 6.38 -9.92
C TRP A 92 -0.11 6.05 -10.59
N VAL A 93 -0.15 5.56 -11.83
CA VAL A 93 1.05 5.18 -12.58
C VAL A 93 1.91 6.40 -12.87
N ASP A 94 1.31 7.46 -13.41
CA ASP A 94 2.02 8.66 -13.84
C ASP A 94 2.51 9.47 -12.63
N GLU A 95 1.71 9.58 -11.58
CA GLU A 95 2.11 10.28 -10.36
C GLU A 95 3.24 9.56 -9.63
N THR A 96 3.16 8.24 -9.53
CA THR A 96 4.22 7.46 -8.89
C THR A 96 5.51 7.52 -9.71
N ARG A 97 5.41 7.44 -11.05
CA ARG A 97 6.57 7.58 -11.94
C ARG A 97 7.23 8.93 -11.74
N ARG A 98 6.45 10.02 -11.80
CA ARG A 98 6.94 11.39 -11.57
C ARG A 98 7.64 11.55 -10.23
N PHE A 99 7.00 11.04 -9.15
CA PHE A 99 7.60 11.09 -7.82
C PHE A 99 8.95 10.36 -7.76
N VAL A 100 9.04 9.16 -8.33
CA VAL A 100 10.28 8.36 -8.36
C VAL A 100 11.37 9.09 -9.15
N GLU A 101 11.07 9.58 -10.34
CA GLU A 101 12.00 10.31 -11.19
C GLU A 101 12.50 11.59 -10.51
N GLU A 102 11.60 12.39 -9.92
CA GLU A 102 11.97 13.59 -9.19
C GLU A 102 12.84 13.28 -7.97
N ALA A 103 12.51 12.22 -7.22
CA ALA A 103 13.29 11.81 -6.05
C ALA A 103 14.70 11.36 -6.42
N GLU A 104 14.85 10.67 -7.55
CA GLU A 104 16.16 10.24 -8.07
C GLU A 104 16.97 11.43 -8.58
N LEU A 105 16.36 12.30 -9.40
CA LEU A 105 17.02 13.50 -9.94
C LEU A 105 17.49 14.47 -8.87
N ARG A 106 16.70 14.67 -7.82
CA ARG A 106 17.04 15.56 -6.70
C ARG A 106 17.93 14.91 -5.64
N GLY A 107 18.28 13.63 -5.81
CA GLY A 107 19.06 12.89 -4.82
C GLY A 107 18.34 12.68 -3.48
N CYS A 108 17.01 12.84 -3.44
CA CYS A 108 16.24 12.71 -2.21
C CYS A 108 15.54 11.35 -2.03
N ALA A 109 15.80 10.38 -2.91
CA ALA A 109 15.30 9.02 -2.79
C ALA A 109 15.64 8.35 -1.43
N GLY A 110 16.78 8.71 -0.85
CA GLY A 110 17.21 8.27 0.47
C GLY A 110 16.47 8.92 1.65
N THR A 111 15.61 9.91 1.43
CA THR A 111 14.95 10.67 2.50
C THR A 111 13.43 10.73 2.38
N HIS A 112 12.90 10.80 1.16
CA HIS A 112 11.47 10.98 0.91
C HIS A 112 10.75 9.66 0.61
N ALA A 113 9.47 9.63 0.93
CA ALA A 113 8.52 8.58 0.58
C ALA A 113 7.20 9.25 0.16
N ALA A 114 6.36 8.54 -0.58
CA ALA A 114 5.07 9.06 -0.98
C ALA A 114 3.93 8.19 -0.46
N VAL A 115 2.78 8.79 -0.25
CA VAL A 115 1.52 8.14 0.12
C VAL A 115 0.40 8.66 -0.76
N PHE A 116 -0.59 7.82 -1.03
CA PHE A 116 -1.77 8.21 -1.80
C PHE A 116 -2.84 8.81 -0.89
N ARG A 117 -3.68 9.67 -1.47
CA ARG A 117 -4.83 10.24 -0.76
C ARG A 117 -5.88 9.16 -0.57
N ALA A 118 -6.22 8.82 0.68
CA ALA A 118 -7.29 7.89 0.95
C ALA A 118 -8.66 8.54 0.68
N SER A 119 -9.52 7.83 -0.04
CA SER A 119 -10.94 8.13 -0.12
C SER A 119 -11.72 6.90 0.32
N THR A 120 -12.56 7.05 1.31
CA THR A 120 -13.55 6.02 1.65
C THR A 120 -14.79 6.30 0.83
N PHE A 121 -15.32 5.30 0.12
CA PHE A 121 -16.64 5.40 -0.52
C PHE A 121 -17.68 5.52 0.61
N ARG A 122 -18.07 6.75 0.93
CA ARG A 122 -19.14 7.03 1.88
C ARG A 122 -20.35 7.54 1.11
N PRO A 123 -21.58 7.05 1.42
CA PRO A 123 -22.79 7.68 0.88
C PRO A 123 -22.80 9.18 1.23
N ALA A 124 -23.26 10.01 0.32
CA ALA A 124 -23.21 11.48 0.42
C ALA A 124 -23.71 12.08 1.77
N LEU A 125 -24.60 11.38 2.46
CA LEU A 125 -25.10 11.77 3.80
C LEU A 125 -24.02 11.68 4.89
N LEU A 126 -23.07 10.73 4.76
CA LEU A 126 -21.94 10.58 5.70
C LEU A 126 -20.79 11.55 5.40
N GLU A 127 -20.68 12.04 4.16
CA GLU A 127 -19.72 13.10 3.82
C GLU A 127 -20.07 14.43 4.51
N ALA A 128 -21.36 14.79 4.57
CA ALA A 128 -21.80 16.00 5.26
C ALA A 128 -21.53 15.93 6.78
N LEU A 129 -21.72 14.77 7.40
CA LEU A 129 -21.39 14.55 8.81
C LEU A 129 -19.88 14.48 9.07
N ALA A 130 -19.08 13.98 8.12
CA ALA A 130 -17.63 13.95 8.23
C ALA A 130 -17.01 15.34 8.11
N LEU A 131 -17.61 16.25 7.32
CA LEU A 131 -17.22 17.67 7.24
C LEU A 131 -17.49 18.40 8.56
N LEU A 132 -18.62 18.10 9.24
CA LEU A 132 -18.91 18.63 10.57
C LEU A 132 -17.99 18.05 11.66
N GLY A 133 -17.58 16.76 11.54
CA GLY A 133 -16.63 16.12 12.46
C GLY A 133 -15.17 16.57 12.26
N ALA A 134 -14.78 17.02 11.08
CA ALA A 134 -13.44 17.54 10.81
C ALA A 134 -13.13 18.84 11.60
N THR A 135 -14.14 19.58 12.02
CA THR A 135 -14.00 20.75 12.90
C THR A 135 -13.71 20.38 14.36
N LEU A 136 -13.90 19.13 14.76
CA LEU A 136 -13.72 18.62 16.12
C LEU A 136 -12.45 17.77 16.31
N GLY A 137 -11.45 17.89 15.41
CA GLY A 137 -10.11 17.36 15.65
C GLY A 137 -9.92 15.85 15.45
N ALA A 138 -10.89 15.11 14.92
CA ALA A 138 -10.68 13.77 14.43
C ALA A 138 -9.86 13.85 13.13
N LYS A 139 -8.56 13.58 13.20
CA LYS A 139 -7.69 13.41 12.01
C LYS A 139 -8.02 12.06 11.39
N PRO A 140 -8.69 11.99 10.24
CA PRO A 140 -8.58 10.79 9.44
C PRO A 140 -7.13 10.69 9.02
N ASP A 141 -6.50 9.55 9.24
CA ASP A 141 -5.22 9.22 8.60
C ASP A 141 -5.56 8.94 7.11
N ALA A 142 -5.74 10.06 6.39
CA ALA A 142 -6.33 10.08 5.05
C ALA A 142 -5.32 9.70 3.97
N SER A 143 -4.36 8.84 4.31
CA SER A 143 -3.35 8.36 3.37
C SER A 143 -3.29 6.84 3.35
N GLU A 144 -3.27 6.27 2.16
CA GLU A 144 -3.15 4.84 1.92
C GLU A 144 -1.93 4.54 1.05
N GLY A 145 -1.42 3.30 1.19
CA GLY A 145 -0.24 2.87 0.48
C GLY A 145 1.02 3.63 0.91
N LEU A 146 2.16 3.11 0.53
CA LEU A 146 3.45 3.74 0.80
C LEU A 146 4.42 3.41 -0.33
N VAL A 147 4.89 4.43 -1.05
CA VAL A 147 5.99 4.33 -2.02
C VAL A 147 7.27 4.79 -1.35
N ILE A 148 8.28 3.92 -1.31
CA ILE A 148 9.53 4.21 -0.63
C ILE A 148 10.71 3.52 -1.35
N ALA A 149 11.86 4.19 -1.43
CA ALA A 149 13.09 3.55 -1.92
C ALA A 149 13.49 2.39 -0.99
N LYS A 150 13.85 1.23 -1.57
CA LYS A 150 14.23 0.03 -0.81
C LYS A 150 15.40 0.31 0.14
N ALA A 151 16.38 1.10 -0.29
CA ALA A 151 17.50 1.52 0.54
C ALA A 151 17.04 2.34 1.76
N ARG A 152 16.08 3.28 1.57
CA ARG A 152 15.51 4.07 2.67
C ARG A 152 14.71 3.21 3.62
N TYR A 153 13.91 2.28 3.11
CA TYR A 153 13.16 1.32 3.91
C TYR A 153 14.11 0.49 4.80
N ALA A 154 15.20 -0.03 4.24
CA ALA A 154 16.21 -0.78 4.97
C ALA A 154 16.90 0.07 6.05
N ALA A 155 17.27 1.33 5.72
CA ALA A 155 17.89 2.25 6.67
C ALA A 155 16.99 2.59 7.86
N LEU A 156 15.65 2.53 7.70
CA LEU A 156 14.68 2.69 8.78
C LEU A 156 14.47 1.39 9.60
N GLY A 157 15.11 0.29 9.21
CA GLY A 157 14.94 -1.03 9.83
C GLY A 157 13.70 -1.79 9.34
N GLY A 158 12.99 -1.26 8.34
CA GLY A 158 11.78 -1.87 7.77
C GLY A 158 10.57 -1.83 8.70
N HIS A 159 9.55 -2.62 8.39
CA HIS A 159 8.42 -2.82 9.29
C HIS A 159 8.86 -3.57 10.56
N ARG A 160 8.32 -3.18 11.68
CA ARG A 160 8.46 -3.89 12.95
C ARG A 160 7.26 -4.78 13.18
N ASP A 161 7.44 -5.84 13.94
CA ASP A 161 6.33 -6.74 14.28
C ASP A 161 5.56 -6.19 15.49
N VAL A 162 4.73 -5.21 15.21
CA VAL A 162 3.86 -4.49 16.16
C VAL A 162 2.42 -4.57 15.66
N GLU A 163 1.46 -4.16 16.48
CA GLU A 163 0.03 -4.21 16.14
C GLU A 163 -0.31 -3.42 14.85
N GLU A 164 0.27 -2.22 14.70
CA GLU A 164 0.08 -1.35 13.52
C GLU A 164 1.41 -1.09 12.80
N PRO A 165 1.97 -2.06 12.06
CA PRO A 165 3.32 -1.96 11.49
C PRO A 165 3.47 -0.83 10.46
N GLU A 166 2.43 -0.56 9.67
CA GLU A 166 2.44 0.53 8.69
C GLU A 166 2.43 1.91 9.36
N ARG A 167 1.65 2.07 10.42
CA ARG A 167 1.61 3.31 11.20
C ARG A 167 2.95 3.59 11.90
N ASP A 168 3.56 2.56 12.51
CA ASP A 168 4.88 2.67 13.13
C ASP A 168 5.93 3.13 12.11
N LEU A 169 5.95 2.53 10.91
CA LEU A 169 6.88 2.92 9.86
C LEU A 169 6.66 4.37 9.41
N ARG A 170 5.39 4.80 9.21
CA ARG A 170 5.06 6.18 8.85
C ARG A 170 5.49 7.20 9.91
N LEU A 171 5.35 6.89 11.19
CA LEU A 171 5.83 7.75 12.28
C LEU A 171 7.36 7.92 12.24
N ARG A 172 8.12 6.86 11.96
CA ARG A 172 9.59 6.90 11.81
C ARG A 172 10.04 7.68 10.56
N LEU A 173 9.22 7.71 9.50
CA LEU A 173 9.50 8.50 8.30
C LEU A 173 9.46 10.01 8.52
N ARG A 174 8.79 10.50 9.57
CA ARG A 174 8.54 11.92 9.87
C ARG A 174 7.73 12.62 8.75
N ARG A 175 6.72 13.39 9.10
CA ARG A 175 5.78 14.04 8.15
C ARG A 175 6.46 14.86 7.06
N ARG A 176 7.57 15.55 7.37
CA ARG A 176 8.32 16.39 6.41
C ARG A 176 8.94 15.61 5.25
N HIS A 177 9.04 14.29 5.35
CA HIS A 177 9.60 13.42 4.33
C HIS A 177 8.52 12.61 3.60
N LEU A 178 7.24 12.85 3.92
CA LEU A 178 6.11 12.23 3.26
C LEU A 178 5.50 13.20 2.24
N VAL A 179 5.47 12.78 0.98
CA VAL A 179 4.81 13.48 -0.12
C VAL A 179 3.43 12.87 -0.31
N LEU A 180 2.39 13.70 -0.25
CA LEU A 180 1.03 13.25 -0.54
C LEU A 180 0.80 13.35 -2.05
N LEU A 181 0.57 12.22 -2.70
CA LEU A 181 0.18 12.15 -4.11
C LEU A 181 -1.29 12.54 -4.28
N HIS A 182 -1.65 13.09 -5.43
CA HIS A 182 -3.03 13.49 -5.73
C HIS A 182 -3.93 12.30 -6.08
N THR A 183 -3.33 11.22 -6.54
CA THR A 183 -4.01 9.93 -6.79
C THR A 183 -4.87 9.52 -5.61
N VAL A 184 -6.11 9.14 -5.92
CA VAL A 184 -7.06 8.67 -4.92
C VAL A 184 -6.92 7.16 -4.77
N ALA A 185 -6.66 6.72 -3.55
CA ALA A 185 -6.74 5.33 -3.13
C ALA A 185 -8.12 5.10 -2.50
N ILE A 186 -8.96 4.35 -3.20
CA ILE A 186 -10.30 3.98 -2.72
C ILE A 186 -10.13 2.74 -1.85
N VAL A 187 -10.51 2.84 -0.59
CA VAL A 187 -10.59 1.68 0.31
C VAL A 187 -11.99 1.11 0.19
N ALA A 188 -12.11 -0.05 -0.44
CA ALA A 188 -13.36 -0.79 -0.43
C ALA A 188 -13.70 -1.11 1.04
N GLY A 189 -14.76 -0.50 1.55
CA GLY A 189 -15.18 -0.70 2.93
C GLY A 189 -15.30 -2.19 3.22
N SER A 190 -14.79 -2.63 4.35
CA SER A 190 -15.13 -3.91 4.95
C SER A 190 -16.62 -3.82 5.34
N GLY A 191 -17.48 -4.05 4.36
CA GLY A 191 -18.90 -4.23 4.62
C GLY A 191 -19.04 -5.47 5.48
N LYS A 192 -19.16 -5.30 6.79
CA LYS A 192 -19.99 -6.21 7.57
C LYS A 192 -21.36 -6.12 6.94
N LEU A 193 -21.67 -7.06 6.06
CA LEU A 193 -23.07 -7.41 5.80
C LEU A 193 -23.65 -7.75 7.16
N LEU A 194 -24.55 -6.89 7.62
CA LEU A 194 -25.49 -7.25 8.68
C LEU A 194 -26.32 -8.41 8.15
N ASP A 195 -26.15 -9.58 8.76
CA ASP A 195 -27.13 -10.65 8.70
C ASP A 195 -28.43 -10.21 9.37
#